data_f4ff6f115c365b49a500aed157f73699
#
_entry.id   f4ff6f115c365b49a500aed157f73699
#
_cell.length_a   1.000
_cell.length_b   1.000
_cell.length_c   1.000
_cell.angle_alpha   90.00
_cell.angle_beta   90.00
_cell.angle_gamma   90.00
#
_symmetry.space_group_name_H-M   'P 1'
#
loop_
_entity.id
_entity.type
_entity.pdbx_description
1 polymer ?
#
loop_
_entity_poly.entity_id
_entity_poly.type
_entity_poly.pdbx_seq_one_letter_code
_entity_poly.pdbx_strand_id
1 'polypeptide(L)'
;MSINIKKYTKDQMAKMAEDAQAEVQELRRVNAALTEQISQMNGEAITRENVIANLKADADALRNKLADTEAVLGRANDECAFKQESLNVMRNRKYNAEQRANYAEAHPWRNLWAWVKRKLKMA
;
A
#
# COMPACT_ATOMS: atom_id res chain seq x y z
N MET A 1 27.35 57.99 10.40
CA MET A 1 27.01 59.32 10.94
C MET A 1 27.90 59.66 12.10
N SER A 2 28.62 60.69 11.99
CA SER A 2 29.38 61.20 13.11
C SER A 2 28.50 62.06 14.01
N ILE A 3 28.42 61.76 15.29
CA ILE A 3 27.65 62.53 16.27
C ILE A 3 28.48 63.75 16.61
N ASN A 4 27.88 64.92 16.47
CA ASN A 4 28.56 66.18 16.87
C ASN A 4 28.40 66.38 18.37
N ILE A 5 29.41 65.95 19.15
CA ILE A 5 29.41 65.91 20.60
C ILE A 5 29.22 67.34 21.20
N LYS A 6 29.61 68.41 20.47
CA LYS A 6 29.44 69.79 20.96
C LYS A 6 28.02 70.30 21.01
N LYS A 7 27.09 69.66 20.36
CA LYS A 7 25.67 70.02 20.35
C LYS A 7 24.82 69.38 21.45
N TYR A 8 25.35 68.45 22.18
CA TYR A 8 24.60 67.71 23.19
C TYR A 8 25.13 67.95 24.58
N THR A 9 24.22 68.12 25.55
CA THR A 9 24.56 68.16 26.97
C THR A 9 24.94 66.79 27.48
N LYS A 10 25.61 66.77 28.67
CA LYS A 10 25.94 65.50 29.35
C LYS A 10 24.72 64.65 29.58
N ASP A 11 23.61 65.27 30.00
CA ASP A 11 22.37 64.59 30.32
C ASP A 11 21.77 63.96 29.06
N GLN A 12 21.80 64.69 27.95
CA GLN A 12 21.35 64.18 26.65
C GLN A 12 22.19 62.98 26.16
N MET A 13 23.51 63.08 26.31
CA MET A 13 24.41 62.00 25.95
C MET A 13 24.21 60.75 26.84
N ALA A 14 24.02 60.98 28.15
CA ALA A 14 23.71 59.86 29.08
C ALA A 14 22.42 59.16 28.69
N LYS A 15 21.38 59.93 28.37
CA LYS A 15 20.09 59.36 27.89
C LYS A 15 20.25 58.58 26.60
N MET A 16 21.01 59.10 25.65
CA MET A 16 21.27 58.39 24.41
C MET A 16 22.01 57.09 24.63
N ALA A 17 22.98 57.06 25.57
CA ALA A 17 23.69 55.85 25.92
C ALA A 17 22.76 54.81 26.63
N GLU A 18 21.90 55.26 27.51
CA GLU A 18 20.90 54.39 28.15
C GLU A 18 19.92 53.81 27.16
N ASP A 19 19.42 54.63 26.23
CA ASP A 19 18.51 54.18 25.19
C ASP A 19 19.20 53.20 24.27
N ALA A 20 20.44 53.44 23.88
CA ALA A 20 21.23 52.49 23.07
C ALA A 20 21.50 51.15 23.79
N GLN A 21 21.79 51.20 25.10
CA GLN A 21 21.94 49.97 25.90
C GLN A 21 20.64 49.19 26.01
N ALA A 22 19.51 49.87 26.23
CA ALA A 22 18.20 49.26 26.26
C ALA A 22 17.86 48.57 24.93
N GLU A 23 18.17 49.23 23.80
CA GLU A 23 18.01 48.68 22.48
C GLU A 23 18.86 47.45 22.23
N VAL A 24 20.13 47.52 22.66
CA VAL A 24 21.06 46.36 22.56
C VAL A 24 20.53 45.17 23.37
N GLN A 25 20.03 45.40 24.59
CA GLN A 25 19.47 44.34 25.42
C GLN A 25 18.22 43.73 24.79
N GLU A 26 17.37 44.56 24.25
CA GLU A 26 16.17 44.08 23.55
C GLU A 26 16.50 43.26 22.30
N LEU A 27 17.46 43.72 21.49
CA LEU A 27 17.96 42.99 20.33
C LEU A 27 18.59 41.65 20.72
N ARG A 28 19.33 41.60 21.83
CA ARG A 28 19.89 40.34 22.33
C ARG A 28 18.79 39.38 22.78
N ARG A 29 17.77 39.89 23.44
CA ARG A 29 16.60 39.09 23.84
C ARG A 29 15.88 38.51 22.62
N VAL A 30 15.63 39.34 21.61
CA VAL A 30 15.00 38.90 20.37
C VAL A 30 15.85 37.87 19.63
N ASN A 31 17.16 38.09 19.54
CA ASN A 31 18.05 37.12 18.91
C ASN A 31 18.10 35.79 19.66
N ALA A 32 18.10 35.80 20.98
CA ALA A 32 18.04 34.57 21.76
C ALA A 32 16.71 33.82 21.52
N ALA A 33 15.60 34.53 21.48
CA ALA A 33 14.29 33.94 21.20
C ALA A 33 14.21 33.35 19.78
N LEU A 34 14.74 34.07 18.78
CA LEU A 34 14.81 33.59 17.40
C LEU A 34 15.71 32.38 17.25
N THR A 35 16.86 32.37 17.93
CA THR A 35 17.77 31.20 17.93
C THR A 35 17.07 29.97 18.49
N GLU A 36 16.31 30.12 19.58
CA GLU A 36 15.53 29.05 20.19
C GLU A 36 14.45 28.54 19.21
N GLN A 37 13.73 29.46 18.56
CA GLN A 37 12.75 29.09 17.56
C GLN A 37 13.36 28.31 16.39
N ILE A 38 14.50 28.74 15.88
CA ILE A 38 15.22 28.06 14.79
C ILE A 38 15.61 26.65 15.22
N SER A 39 16.14 26.51 16.43
CA SER A 39 16.53 25.19 16.98
C SER A 39 15.31 24.27 17.08
N GLN A 40 14.20 24.78 17.57
CA GLN A 40 12.95 24.01 17.70
C GLN A 40 12.38 23.61 16.33
N MET A 41 12.38 24.54 15.38
CA MET A 41 11.92 24.27 14.00
C MET A 41 12.80 23.24 13.31
N ASN A 42 14.12 23.30 13.52
CA ASN A 42 15.04 22.30 12.96
C ASN A 42 14.77 20.91 13.55
N GLY A 43 14.55 20.83 14.86
CA GLY A 43 14.17 19.57 15.53
C GLY A 43 12.87 18.99 14.97
N GLU A 44 11.87 19.83 14.78
CA GLU A 44 10.59 19.43 14.17
C GLU A 44 10.77 18.96 12.72
N ALA A 45 11.60 19.66 11.95
CA ALA A 45 11.89 19.29 10.55
C ALA A 45 12.53 17.90 10.48
N ILE A 46 13.51 17.62 11.33
CA ILE A 46 14.15 16.30 11.40
C ILE A 46 13.15 15.21 11.77
N THR A 47 12.28 15.48 12.74
CA THR A 47 11.23 14.53 13.13
C THR A 47 10.28 14.25 11.98
N ARG A 48 9.86 15.27 11.25
CA ARG A 48 8.99 15.11 10.06
C ARG A 48 9.68 14.29 8.97
N GLU A 49 10.96 14.55 8.71
CA GLU A 49 11.72 13.77 7.71
C GLU A 49 11.79 12.29 8.09
N ASN A 50 12.01 12.00 9.37
CA ASN A 50 12.02 10.62 9.87
C ASN A 50 10.66 9.93 9.71
N VAL A 51 9.58 10.63 10.03
CA VAL A 51 8.21 10.13 9.85
C VAL A 51 7.93 9.86 8.38
N ILE A 52 8.31 10.77 7.50
CA ILE A 52 8.12 10.60 6.05
C ILE A 52 8.90 9.39 5.54
N ALA A 53 10.16 9.21 5.98
CA ALA A 53 10.98 8.06 5.60
C ALA A 53 10.34 6.74 6.06
N ASN A 54 9.84 6.69 7.30
CA ASN A 54 9.18 5.53 7.84
C ASN A 54 7.88 5.22 7.09
N LEU A 55 7.07 6.24 6.77
CA LEU A 55 5.84 6.07 6.00
C LEU A 55 6.10 5.57 4.58
N LYS A 56 7.16 6.05 3.94
CA LYS A 56 7.57 5.55 2.62
C LYS A 56 7.96 4.08 2.67
N ALA A 57 8.73 3.69 3.69
CA ALA A 57 9.13 2.30 3.88
C ALA A 57 7.90 1.40 4.12
N ASP A 58 6.97 1.85 4.95
CA ASP A 58 5.72 1.12 5.21
C ASP A 58 4.86 0.99 3.95
N ALA A 59 4.76 2.07 3.16
CA ALA A 59 4.02 2.05 1.90
C ALA A 59 4.63 1.05 0.91
N ASP A 60 5.96 1.00 0.80
CA ASP A 60 6.65 0.04 -0.07
C ASP A 60 6.43 -1.40 0.40
N ALA A 61 6.50 -1.64 1.72
CA ALA A 61 6.22 -2.95 2.29
C ALA A 61 4.78 -3.41 2.01
N LEU A 62 3.81 -2.50 2.13
CA LEU A 62 2.41 -2.78 1.84
C LEU A 62 2.17 -3.05 0.35
N ARG A 63 2.83 -2.33 -0.54
CA ARG A 63 2.77 -2.58 -1.99
C ARG A 63 3.28 -3.97 -2.33
N ASN A 64 4.40 -4.38 -1.72
CA ASN A 64 4.96 -5.71 -1.93
C ASN A 64 4.01 -6.80 -1.43
N LYS A 65 3.42 -6.63 -0.26
CA LYS A 65 2.42 -7.57 0.26
C LYS A 65 1.19 -7.65 -0.62
N LEU A 66 0.74 -6.52 -1.14
CA LEU A 66 -0.40 -6.47 -2.06
C LEU A 66 -0.08 -7.24 -3.36
N ALA A 67 1.09 -7.02 -3.94
CA ALA A 67 1.53 -7.74 -5.15
C ALA A 67 1.58 -9.24 -4.91
N ASP A 68 2.13 -9.69 -3.78
CA ASP A 68 2.18 -11.10 -3.41
C ASP A 68 0.78 -11.70 -3.23
N THR A 69 -0.10 -10.98 -2.56
CA THR A 69 -1.49 -11.40 -2.35
C THR A 69 -2.26 -11.49 -3.67
N GLU A 70 -2.07 -10.53 -4.57
CA GLU A 70 -2.68 -10.56 -5.91
C GLU A 70 -2.20 -11.76 -6.72
N ALA A 71 -0.91 -12.10 -6.61
CA ALA A 71 -0.36 -13.28 -7.28
C ALA A 71 -0.98 -14.58 -6.73
N VAL A 72 -1.12 -14.69 -5.41
CA VAL A 72 -1.77 -15.83 -4.75
C VAL A 72 -3.24 -15.93 -5.17
N LEU A 73 -3.95 -14.81 -5.18
CA LEU A 73 -5.35 -14.76 -5.62
C LEU A 73 -5.51 -15.19 -7.07
N GLY A 74 -4.64 -14.71 -7.96
CA GLY A 74 -4.64 -15.11 -9.36
C GLY A 74 -4.48 -16.62 -9.54
N ARG A 75 -3.54 -17.23 -8.83
CA ARG A 75 -3.33 -18.69 -8.85
C ARG A 75 -4.54 -19.45 -8.29
N ALA A 76 -5.12 -18.96 -7.20
CA ALA A 76 -6.32 -19.58 -6.61
C ALA A 76 -7.50 -19.50 -7.57
N ASN A 77 -7.70 -18.38 -8.25
CA ASN A 77 -8.75 -18.22 -9.24
C ASN A 77 -8.56 -19.16 -10.45
N ASP A 78 -7.33 -19.30 -10.94
CA ASP A 78 -7.01 -20.22 -12.03
C ASP A 78 -7.28 -21.67 -11.63
N GLU A 79 -6.91 -22.04 -10.41
CA GLU A 79 -7.17 -23.37 -9.86
C GLU A 79 -8.68 -23.64 -9.71
N CYS A 80 -9.44 -22.67 -9.23
CA CYS A 80 -10.90 -22.77 -9.14
C CYS A 80 -11.54 -22.94 -10.51
N ALA A 81 -11.09 -22.17 -11.51
CA ALA A 81 -11.60 -22.28 -12.89
C ALA A 81 -11.30 -23.67 -13.47
N PHE A 82 -10.10 -24.19 -13.27
CA PHE A 82 -9.72 -25.53 -13.70
C PHE A 82 -10.57 -26.61 -13.05
N LYS A 83 -10.77 -26.54 -11.73
CA LYS A 83 -11.61 -27.48 -10.99
C LYS A 83 -13.06 -27.45 -11.46
N GLN A 84 -13.58 -26.26 -11.72
CA GLN A 84 -14.95 -26.10 -12.20
C GLN A 84 -15.14 -26.70 -13.58
N GLU A 85 -14.20 -26.50 -14.47
CA GLU A 85 -14.20 -27.13 -15.80
C GLU A 85 -14.14 -28.66 -15.70
N SER A 86 -13.27 -29.18 -14.84
CA SER A 86 -13.17 -30.61 -14.56
C SER A 86 -14.50 -31.19 -14.04
N LEU A 87 -15.17 -30.49 -13.12
CA LEU A 87 -16.47 -30.87 -12.63
C LEU A 87 -17.53 -30.89 -13.72
N ASN A 88 -17.53 -29.91 -14.61
CA ASN A 88 -18.46 -29.85 -15.74
C ASN A 88 -18.25 -31.04 -16.70
N VAL A 89 -16.99 -31.39 -16.98
CA VAL A 89 -16.66 -32.56 -17.80
C VAL A 89 -17.17 -33.84 -17.12
N MET A 90 -16.95 -33.98 -15.83
CA MET A 90 -17.43 -35.16 -15.07
C MET A 90 -18.96 -35.25 -15.06
N ARG A 91 -19.65 -34.12 -14.86
CA ARG A 91 -21.13 -34.07 -14.92
C ARG A 91 -21.64 -34.50 -16.28
N ASN A 92 -21.02 -34.03 -17.38
CA ASN A 92 -21.40 -34.41 -18.72
C ASN A 92 -21.18 -35.91 -18.98
N ARG A 93 -20.05 -36.46 -18.50
CA ARG A 93 -19.80 -37.91 -18.58
C ARG A 93 -20.82 -38.72 -17.81
N LYS A 94 -21.16 -38.28 -16.63
CA LYS A 94 -22.18 -38.91 -15.78
C LYS A 94 -23.54 -38.90 -16.49
N TYR A 95 -23.94 -37.74 -16.99
CA TYR A 95 -25.19 -37.58 -17.75
C TYR A 95 -25.22 -38.52 -18.94
N ASN A 96 -24.18 -38.55 -19.76
CA ASN A 96 -24.10 -39.43 -20.93
C ASN A 96 -24.15 -40.90 -20.55
N ALA A 97 -23.49 -41.28 -19.45
CA ALA A 97 -23.54 -42.66 -18.95
C ALA A 97 -24.92 -43.04 -18.46
N GLU A 98 -25.62 -42.14 -17.77
CA GLU A 98 -27.01 -42.35 -17.33
C GLU A 98 -27.96 -42.49 -18.52
N GLN A 99 -27.80 -41.68 -19.57
CA GLN A 99 -28.58 -41.81 -20.79
C GLN A 99 -28.36 -43.14 -21.49
N ARG A 100 -27.12 -43.60 -21.55
CA ARG A 100 -26.82 -44.93 -22.13
C ARG A 100 -27.40 -46.07 -21.31
N ALA A 101 -27.31 -46.00 -19.98
CA ALA A 101 -27.89 -46.97 -19.08
C ALA A 101 -29.41 -47.02 -19.21
N ASN A 102 -30.05 -45.86 -19.22
CA ASN A 102 -31.53 -45.77 -19.40
C ASN A 102 -31.96 -46.32 -20.74
N TYR A 103 -31.23 -46.03 -21.80
CA TYR A 103 -31.50 -46.59 -23.11
C TYR A 103 -31.38 -48.13 -23.12
N ALA A 104 -30.31 -48.66 -22.53
CA ALA A 104 -30.10 -50.10 -22.43
C ALA A 104 -31.23 -50.81 -21.64
N GLU A 105 -31.68 -50.21 -20.53
CA GLU A 105 -32.77 -50.73 -19.72
C GLU A 105 -34.10 -50.71 -20.47
N ALA A 106 -34.37 -49.67 -21.28
CA ALA A 106 -35.57 -49.55 -22.11
C ALA A 106 -35.54 -50.45 -23.33
N HIS A 107 -34.37 -50.88 -23.78
CA HIS A 107 -34.17 -51.68 -24.99
C HIS A 107 -33.28 -52.92 -24.73
N PRO A 108 -33.72 -53.85 -23.89
CA PRO A 108 -32.89 -54.99 -23.50
C PRO A 108 -32.53 -55.91 -24.70
N TRP A 109 -33.45 -56.07 -25.65
CA TRP A 109 -33.22 -56.89 -26.84
C TRP A 109 -32.10 -56.33 -27.75
N ARG A 110 -32.05 -55.01 -27.93
CA ARG A 110 -31.00 -54.35 -28.69
C ARG A 110 -29.65 -54.50 -28.04
N ASN A 111 -29.60 -54.40 -26.73
CA ASN A 111 -28.41 -54.56 -25.94
C ASN A 111 -27.87 -55.98 -25.99
N LEU A 112 -28.75 -56.96 -25.87
CA LEU A 112 -28.41 -58.37 -26.04
C LEU A 112 -27.90 -58.66 -27.46
N TRP A 113 -28.55 -58.14 -28.47
CA TRP A 113 -28.18 -58.31 -29.88
C TRP A 113 -26.80 -57.67 -30.17
N ALA A 114 -26.55 -56.51 -29.65
CA ALA A 114 -25.24 -55.85 -29.75
C ALA A 114 -24.13 -56.68 -29.10
N TRP A 115 -24.42 -57.27 -27.93
CA TRP A 115 -23.49 -58.16 -27.23
C TRP A 115 -23.22 -59.43 -28.06
N VAL A 116 -24.22 -60.06 -28.62
CA VAL A 116 -24.11 -61.23 -29.49
C VAL A 116 -23.25 -60.89 -30.71
N LYS A 117 -23.51 -59.78 -31.38
CA LYS A 117 -22.69 -59.35 -32.53
C LYS A 117 -21.23 -59.15 -32.19
N ARG A 118 -20.93 -58.59 -31.05
CA ARG A 118 -19.53 -58.43 -30.58
C ARG A 118 -18.86 -59.76 -30.33
N LYS A 119 -19.57 -60.71 -29.73
CA LYS A 119 -19.05 -62.08 -29.50
C LYS A 119 -18.80 -62.82 -30.81
N LEU A 120 -19.68 -62.69 -31.77
CA LEU A 120 -19.50 -63.29 -33.07
C LEU A 120 -18.31 -62.70 -33.84
N LYS A 121 -18.05 -61.42 -33.73
CA LYS A 121 -16.88 -60.77 -34.33
C LYS A 121 -15.55 -61.19 -33.68
N MET A 122 -15.57 -61.58 -32.41
CA MET A 122 -14.41 -62.03 -31.67
C MET A 122 -14.12 -63.51 -31.86
N ALA A 123 -15.09 -64.26 -32.34
CA ALA A 123 -14.92 -65.67 -32.71
C ALA A 123 -14.38 -65.74 -34.15
#